data_018df05bff1ddb35124549a2a3275e98
#
_entry.id   018df05bff1ddb35124549a2a3275e98
#
_cell.length_a   1.000
_cell.length_b   1.000
_cell.length_c   1.000
_cell.angle_alpha   90.00
_cell.angle_beta   90.00
_cell.angle_gamma   90.00
#
_symmetry.space_group_name_H-M   'P 1'
#
loop_
_entity.id
_entity.type
_entity.pdbx_description
1 polymer ?
#
loop_
_entity_poly.entity_id
_entity_poly.type
_entity_poly.pdbx_seq_one_letter_code
_entity_poly.pdbx_strand_id
1 'polypeptide(L)'
;MIKAEEARKICEEARVEISRKLEAKARVWIEEKLSEKIENAAKQGICSVCMGTMDVLPGVVPYITYVLKEKGYKTHWHGDTSVTVSW
;
A
#
# COMPACT_ATOMS: atom_id res chain seq x y z
N MET A 1 -13.59 35.61 -2.41
CA MET A 1 -13.63 34.31 -1.75
C MET A 1 -14.40 33.32 -2.61
N ILE A 2 -13.90 32.09 -2.77
CA ILE A 2 -14.59 31.06 -3.54
C ILE A 2 -15.83 30.55 -2.81
N LYS A 3 -16.82 30.09 -3.55
CA LYS A 3 -18.03 29.50 -2.98
C LYS A 3 -17.75 28.09 -2.46
N ALA A 4 -18.54 27.64 -1.49
CA ALA A 4 -18.39 26.30 -0.91
C ALA A 4 -18.43 25.17 -1.95
N GLU A 5 -19.24 25.32 -2.99
CA GLU A 5 -19.32 24.34 -4.10
C GLU A 5 -18.00 24.25 -4.87
N GLU A 6 -17.38 25.37 -5.13
CA GLU A 6 -16.06 25.42 -5.80
C GLU A 6 -14.97 24.80 -4.93
N ALA A 7 -15.01 25.09 -3.63
CA ALA A 7 -14.06 24.52 -2.67
C ALA A 7 -14.19 22.98 -2.60
N ARG A 8 -15.41 22.46 -2.60
CA ARG A 8 -15.66 21.00 -2.63
C ARG A 8 -15.11 20.37 -3.89
N LYS A 9 -15.33 20.99 -5.03
CA LYS A 9 -14.85 20.50 -6.32
C LYS A 9 -13.33 20.42 -6.36
N ILE A 10 -12.65 21.47 -5.91
CA ILE A 10 -11.19 21.52 -5.81
C ILE A 10 -10.70 20.41 -4.86
N CYS A 11 -11.37 20.24 -3.72
CA CYS A 11 -11.03 19.22 -2.74
C CYS A 11 -11.17 17.80 -3.31
N GLU A 12 -12.25 17.52 -4.04
CA GLU A 12 -12.48 16.21 -4.67
C GLU A 12 -11.42 15.91 -5.73
N GLU A 13 -11.09 16.88 -6.57
CA GLU A 13 -10.05 16.74 -7.59
C GLU A 13 -8.68 16.50 -6.95
N ALA A 14 -8.35 17.21 -5.89
CA ALA A 14 -7.11 17.03 -5.15
C ALA A 14 -7.03 15.65 -4.49
N ARG A 15 -8.12 15.16 -3.92
CA ARG A 15 -8.18 13.82 -3.32
C ARG A 15 -7.94 12.71 -4.34
N VAL A 16 -8.52 12.82 -5.53
CA VAL A 16 -8.31 11.84 -6.61
C VAL A 16 -6.83 11.82 -7.00
N GLU A 17 -6.21 12.98 -7.17
CA GLU A 17 -4.81 13.08 -7.53
C GLU A 17 -3.89 12.53 -6.44
N ILE A 18 -4.15 12.86 -5.17
CA ILE A 18 -3.41 12.35 -4.02
C ILE A 18 -3.54 10.83 -3.94
N SER A 19 -4.74 10.29 -4.13
CA SER A 19 -4.99 8.85 -4.12
C SER A 19 -4.19 8.13 -5.19
N ARG A 20 -4.11 8.68 -6.41
CA ARG A 20 -3.30 8.12 -7.50
C ARG A 20 -1.82 8.08 -7.14
N LYS A 21 -1.31 9.15 -6.56
CA LYS A 21 0.10 9.23 -6.14
C LYS A 21 0.42 8.23 -5.04
N LEU A 22 -0.46 8.09 -4.06
CA LEU A 22 -0.29 7.13 -2.96
C LEU A 22 -0.37 5.68 -3.45
N GLU A 23 -1.30 5.38 -4.35
CA GLU A 23 -1.41 4.07 -4.97
C GLU A 23 -0.15 3.72 -5.77
N ALA A 24 0.35 4.66 -6.57
CA ALA A 24 1.58 4.48 -7.34
C ALA A 24 2.78 4.17 -6.41
N LYS A 25 2.91 4.90 -5.30
CA LYS A 25 3.95 4.64 -4.29
C LYS A 25 3.80 3.26 -3.66
N ALA A 26 2.58 2.83 -3.38
CA ALA A 26 2.31 1.49 -2.84
C ALA A 26 2.74 0.40 -3.82
N ARG A 27 2.42 0.54 -5.10
CA ARG A 27 2.81 -0.41 -6.14
C ARG A 27 4.33 -0.49 -6.30
N VAL A 28 5.01 0.64 -6.30
CA VAL A 28 6.48 0.69 -6.39
C VAL A 28 7.12 0.01 -5.19
N TRP A 29 6.64 0.29 -3.98
CA TRP A 29 7.16 -0.33 -2.76
C TRP A 29 7.01 -1.85 -2.79
N ILE A 30 5.85 -2.35 -3.22
CA ILE A 30 5.58 -3.79 -3.36
C ILE A 30 6.54 -4.41 -4.38
N GLU A 31 6.67 -3.81 -5.56
CA GLU A 31 7.52 -4.31 -6.63
C GLU A 31 9.01 -4.31 -6.24
N GLU A 32 9.48 -3.24 -5.62
CA GLU A 32 10.91 -3.10 -5.30
C GLU A 32 11.33 -3.85 -4.04
N LYS A 33 10.49 -3.87 -3.02
CA LYS A 33 10.89 -4.37 -1.70
C LYS A 33 10.23 -5.68 -1.29
N LEU A 34 8.97 -5.86 -1.61
CA LEU A 34 8.20 -7.01 -1.16
C LEU A 34 8.25 -8.17 -2.15
N SER A 35 8.25 -7.90 -3.45
CA SER A 35 8.21 -8.92 -4.50
C SER A 35 9.36 -9.91 -4.39
N GLU A 36 10.57 -9.43 -4.20
CA GLU A 36 11.77 -10.26 -4.04
C GLU A 36 11.67 -11.17 -2.81
N LYS A 37 11.22 -10.62 -1.69
CA LYS A 37 11.02 -11.40 -0.45
C LYS A 37 10.00 -12.51 -0.63
N ILE A 38 8.90 -12.21 -1.32
CA ILE A 38 7.85 -13.20 -1.63
C ILE A 38 8.42 -14.32 -2.50
N GLU A 39 9.13 -13.99 -3.56
CA GLU A 39 9.73 -14.98 -4.45
C GLU A 39 10.73 -15.88 -3.72
N ASN A 40 11.62 -15.29 -2.91
CA ASN A 40 12.61 -16.04 -2.15
C ASN A 40 11.96 -16.98 -1.15
N ALA A 41 10.94 -16.53 -0.43
CA ALA A 41 10.19 -17.34 0.51
C ALA A 41 9.45 -18.49 -0.18
N ALA A 42 8.79 -18.20 -1.29
CA ALA A 42 8.08 -19.21 -2.07
C ALA A 42 9.00 -20.32 -2.58
N LYS A 43 10.21 -19.98 -3.04
CA LYS A 43 11.23 -20.94 -3.48
C LYS A 43 11.69 -21.85 -2.35
N GLN A 44 11.62 -21.40 -1.11
CA GLN A 44 11.97 -22.17 0.09
C GLN A 44 10.80 -22.96 0.66
N GLY A 45 9.63 -22.90 0.03
CA GLY A 45 8.41 -23.54 0.53
C GLY A 45 7.72 -22.80 1.65
N ILE A 46 8.08 -21.54 1.88
CA ILE A 46 7.47 -20.67 2.90
C ILE A 46 6.34 -19.89 2.25
N CYS A 47 5.17 -19.84 2.91
CA CYS A 47 3.96 -19.21 2.38
C CYS A 47 3.63 -17.87 3.04
N SER A 48 4.56 -17.25 3.73
CA SER A 48 4.39 -15.94 4.35
C SER A 48 5.70 -15.20 4.52
N VAL A 49 5.64 -13.88 4.52
CA VAL A 49 6.79 -13.02 4.82
C VAL A 49 6.34 -11.88 5.71
N CYS A 50 7.24 -11.42 6.58
CA CYS A 50 7.01 -10.24 7.40
C CYS A 50 7.92 -9.12 6.90
N MET A 51 7.35 -7.93 6.72
CA MET A 51 8.07 -6.77 6.19
C MET A 51 7.87 -5.56 7.08
N GLY A 52 8.99 -4.88 7.42
CA GLY A 52 8.92 -3.61 8.14
C GLY A 52 8.40 -2.50 7.25
N THR A 53 7.54 -1.65 7.80
CA THR A 53 6.92 -0.55 7.06
C THR A 53 7.29 0.83 7.60
N MET A 54 8.39 0.93 8.34
CA MET A 54 8.84 2.19 8.94
C MET A 54 9.26 3.25 7.92
N ASP A 55 9.66 2.82 6.73
CA ASP A 55 10.02 3.69 5.61
C ASP A 55 8.83 4.09 4.74
N VAL A 56 7.65 3.60 5.07
CA VAL A 56 6.43 3.86 4.31
C VAL A 56 5.63 4.98 4.98
N LEU A 57 5.16 5.93 4.19
CA LEU A 57 4.30 7.01 4.67
C LEU A 57 2.96 6.41 5.13
N PRO A 58 2.41 6.86 6.29
CA PRO A 58 1.15 6.32 6.82
C PRO A 58 -0.01 6.33 5.82
N GLY A 59 -0.08 7.35 4.96
CA GLY A 59 -1.12 7.44 3.93
C GLY A 59 -1.03 6.37 2.84
N VAL A 60 0.12 5.71 2.69
CA VAL A 60 0.34 4.66 1.67
C VAL A 60 -0.13 3.28 2.17
N VAL A 61 -0.16 3.07 3.48
CA VAL A 61 -0.51 1.78 4.11
C VAL A 61 -1.83 1.18 3.61
N PRO A 62 -2.97 1.90 3.56
CA PRO A 62 -4.21 1.35 3.04
C PRO A 62 -4.11 0.88 1.59
N TYR A 63 -3.33 1.57 0.78
CA TYR A 63 -3.14 1.23 -0.63
C TYR A 63 -2.28 -0.02 -0.80
N ILE A 64 -1.31 -0.25 0.07
CA ILE A 64 -0.52 -1.49 0.09
C ILE A 64 -1.45 -2.69 0.33
N THR A 65 -2.32 -2.59 1.32
CA THR A 65 -3.31 -3.62 1.64
C THR A 65 -4.24 -3.87 0.45
N TYR A 66 -4.74 -2.81 -0.16
CA TYR A 66 -5.63 -2.90 -1.32
C TYR A 66 -4.97 -3.62 -2.50
N VAL A 67 -3.76 -3.22 -2.86
CA VAL A 67 -3.03 -3.81 -4.00
C VAL A 67 -2.71 -5.28 -3.74
N LEU A 68 -2.27 -5.64 -2.54
CA LEU A 68 -1.97 -7.02 -2.18
C LEU A 68 -3.22 -7.89 -2.21
N LYS A 69 -4.33 -7.38 -1.70
CA LYS A 69 -5.61 -8.08 -1.74
C LYS A 69 -6.09 -8.32 -3.17
N GLU A 70 -5.93 -7.33 -4.04
CA GLU A 70 -6.24 -7.44 -5.45
C GLU A 70 -5.46 -8.56 -6.14
N LYS A 71 -4.20 -8.78 -5.71
CA LYS A 71 -3.33 -9.84 -6.22
C LYS A 71 -3.53 -11.20 -5.56
N GLY A 72 -4.48 -11.30 -4.61
CA GLY A 72 -4.80 -12.56 -3.94
C GLY A 72 -4.04 -12.84 -2.66
N TYR A 73 -3.25 -11.90 -2.17
CA TYR A 73 -2.52 -12.06 -0.91
C TYR A 73 -3.38 -11.71 0.30
N LYS A 74 -3.04 -12.31 1.43
CA LYS A 74 -3.61 -11.97 2.72
C LYS A 74 -2.62 -11.12 3.49
N THR A 75 -3.11 -10.14 4.23
CA THR A 75 -2.28 -9.24 5.03
C THR A 75 -2.68 -9.25 6.49
N HIS A 76 -1.69 -9.18 7.36
CA HIS A 76 -1.89 -9.00 8.79
C HIS A 76 -0.95 -7.92 9.29
N TRP A 77 -1.50 -6.81 9.75
CA TRP A 77 -0.73 -5.67 10.24
C TRP A 77 -0.40 -5.80 11.72
N HIS A 78 0.86 -5.56 12.06
CA HIS A 78 1.36 -5.54 13.44
C HIS A 78 1.54 -4.09 13.89
N GLY A 79 0.43 -3.42 14.21
CA GLY A 79 0.43 -1.99 14.46
C GLY A 79 0.83 -1.21 13.20
N ASP A 80 1.64 -0.17 13.37
CA ASP A 80 2.12 0.68 12.28
C ASP A 80 3.54 0.33 11.82
N THR A 81 4.13 -0.74 12.35
CA THR A 81 5.55 -1.04 12.18
C THR A 81 5.86 -2.12 11.16
N SER A 82 4.96 -3.08 10.97
CA SER A 82 5.20 -4.20 10.07
C SER A 82 3.93 -4.84 9.57
N VAL A 83 4.05 -5.59 8.50
CA VAL A 83 2.95 -6.35 7.89
C VAL A 83 3.41 -7.77 7.59
N THR A 84 2.59 -8.76 7.89
CA THR A 84 2.78 -10.14 7.44
C THR A 84 1.90 -10.37 6.21
N VAL A 85 2.54 -10.77 5.13
CA VAL A 85 1.88 -11.09 3.85
C VAL A 85 1.93 -12.58 3.65
N SER A 86 0.78 -13.19 3.39
CA SER A 86 0.68 -14.64 3.17
C SER A 86 -0.10 -14.98 1.91
N TRP A 87 0.11 -16.18 1.41
CA TRP A 87 -0.53 -16.65 0.18
C TRP A 87 -0.92 -18.13 0.15
#